data_43a9f1b356ecda42ef16b9c8db6845cf
#
_entry.id   43a9f1b356ecda42ef16b9c8db6845cf
#
_cell.length_a   1.000
_cell.length_b   1.000
_cell.length_c   1.000
_cell.angle_alpha   90.00
_cell.angle_beta   90.00
_cell.angle_gamma   90.00
#
_symmetry.space_group_name_H-M   'P 1'
#
loop_
_entity.id
_entity.type
_entity.pdbx_description
1 polymer ?
#
loop_
_entity_poly.entity_id
_entity_poly.type
_entity_poly.pdbx_seq_one_letter_code
_entity_poly.pdbx_strand_id
1 'polypeptide(L)'
;MLTKAEASVTEPVSVSETSVSLSGVTRAYRTKRGQTVAVEGLDLRVAEGEVLGVVGPSGCGKSTLLELLAGLQEPDHGTVEVVGAATAEERRKVCSYMPQRDLLLPWRDALGNAALALESQGLARREARERAAPLFERFGLADFERSRPRALSGGMRQRVAFMRTLLPGRPVLALDEPFASLDAITRTDMQQWLADALAAEPRTVVLVTHDVEEALFLSDRVAVLSARPGRVLAELEVPLPRPRDRRAAVRDLDLARLRERALEVLGS
;
A
#
# COMPACT_ATOMS: atom_id res chain seq x y z
N MET A 1 -1.97 -60.81 -6.16
CA MET A 1 -1.88 -59.69 -7.12
C MET A 1 -2.15 -58.43 -6.30
N LEU A 2 -1.10 -57.74 -5.95
CA LEU A 2 -1.15 -56.50 -5.16
C LEU A 2 -0.99 -55.34 -6.12
N THR A 3 -2.05 -54.52 -6.28
CA THR A 3 -2.07 -53.34 -7.13
C THR A 3 -1.37 -52.19 -6.37
N LYS A 4 -0.35 -51.65 -7.03
CA LYS A 4 0.44 -50.48 -6.60
C LYS A 4 -0.44 -49.24 -6.58
N ALA A 5 -0.54 -48.59 -5.40
CA ALA A 5 -1.08 -47.26 -5.30
C ALA A 5 -0.03 -46.27 -5.86
N GLU A 6 -0.42 -45.54 -6.88
CA GLU A 6 0.35 -44.45 -7.46
C GLU A 6 0.32 -43.26 -6.49
N ALA A 7 1.50 -42.86 -6.02
CA ALA A 7 1.68 -41.65 -5.26
C ALA A 7 1.50 -40.45 -6.18
N SER A 8 0.48 -39.64 -5.89
CA SER A 8 0.26 -38.34 -6.51
C SER A 8 1.44 -37.44 -6.16
N VAL A 9 2.26 -37.14 -7.15
CA VAL A 9 3.29 -36.12 -7.08
C VAL A 9 2.57 -34.77 -7.06
N THR A 10 2.58 -34.11 -5.92
CA THR A 10 2.16 -32.72 -5.77
C THR A 10 3.11 -31.86 -6.62
N GLU A 11 2.61 -31.22 -7.66
CA GLU A 11 3.38 -30.26 -8.43
C GLU A 11 3.89 -29.14 -7.50
N PRO A 12 5.13 -28.64 -7.69
CA PRO A 12 5.64 -27.54 -6.91
C PRO A 12 4.80 -26.29 -7.23
N VAL A 13 4.28 -25.66 -6.18
CA VAL A 13 3.63 -24.34 -6.24
C VAL A 13 4.52 -23.43 -7.07
N SER A 14 3.97 -22.85 -8.13
CA SER A 14 4.67 -21.91 -8.99
C SER A 14 5.30 -20.81 -8.13
N VAL A 15 6.62 -20.60 -8.27
CA VAL A 15 7.33 -19.49 -7.65
C VAL A 15 6.72 -18.24 -8.24
N SER A 16 5.92 -17.51 -7.44
CA SER A 16 5.32 -16.25 -7.87
C SER A 16 6.46 -15.28 -8.20
N GLU A 17 6.40 -14.64 -9.37
CA GLU A 17 7.41 -13.69 -9.79
C GLU A 17 7.48 -12.52 -8.78
N THR A 18 8.70 -12.09 -8.44
CA THR A 18 8.90 -10.98 -7.53
C THR A 18 8.53 -9.67 -8.23
N SER A 19 7.54 -8.97 -7.70
CA SER A 19 7.09 -7.68 -8.24
C SER A 19 7.84 -6.48 -7.66
N VAL A 20 8.30 -6.59 -6.39
CA VAL A 20 9.10 -5.55 -5.72
C VAL A 20 10.29 -6.20 -5.05
N SER A 21 11.48 -5.64 -5.26
CA SER A 21 12.74 -6.08 -4.61
C SER A 21 13.54 -4.88 -4.11
N LEU A 22 13.91 -4.92 -2.84
CA LEU A 22 14.90 -4.04 -2.24
C LEU A 22 16.05 -4.90 -1.74
N SER A 23 17.29 -4.53 -2.05
CA SER A 23 18.49 -5.26 -1.62
C SER A 23 19.52 -4.29 -1.04
N GLY A 24 19.79 -4.41 0.26
CA GLY A 24 20.75 -3.60 1.03
C GLY A 24 20.46 -2.10 1.00
N VAL A 25 19.18 -1.72 0.89
CA VAL A 25 18.79 -0.31 0.64
C VAL A 25 19.03 0.56 1.86
N THR A 26 19.81 1.63 1.65
CA THR A 26 20.07 2.67 2.65
C THR A 26 19.68 4.02 2.09
N ARG A 27 18.98 4.83 2.90
CA ARG A 27 18.63 6.21 2.58
C ARG A 27 18.81 7.13 3.77
N ALA A 28 19.53 8.24 3.57
CA ALA A 28 19.79 9.26 4.57
C ALA A 28 19.44 10.65 4.06
N TYR A 29 19.10 11.54 4.99
CA TYR A 29 18.76 12.92 4.72
C TYR A 29 19.75 13.85 5.40
N ARG A 30 20.18 14.92 4.70
CA ARG A 30 20.92 16.01 5.31
C ARG A 30 19.98 16.90 6.09
N THR A 31 20.29 17.13 7.34
CA THR A 31 19.54 18.03 8.24
C THR A 31 20.47 19.12 8.76
N LYS A 32 19.92 20.17 9.38
CA LYS A 32 20.72 21.20 10.03
C LYS A 32 21.62 20.67 11.15
N ARG A 33 21.31 19.48 11.70
CA ARG A 33 22.05 18.83 12.80
C ARG A 33 23.01 17.72 12.29
N GLY A 34 23.19 17.58 10.99
CA GLY A 34 24.01 16.52 10.38
C GLY A 34 23.20 15.60 9.47
N GLN A 35 23.67 14.39 9.26
CA GLN A 35 23.01 13.37 8.48
C GLN A 35 22.10 12.51 9.36
N THR A 36 20.89 12.21 8.86
CA THR A 36 19.94 11.32 9.54
C THR A 36 19.62 10.16 8.61
N VAL A 37 19.98 8.94 9.00
CA VAL A 37 19.67 7.72 8.26
C VAL A 37 18.20 7.37 8.54
N ALA A 38 17.39 7.30 7.50
CA ALA A 38 15.97 6.95 7.59
C ALA A 38 15.77 5.43 7.55
N VAL A 39 16.35 4.76 6.55
CA VAL A 39 16.38 3.29 6.42
C VAL A 39 17.81 2.84 6.18
N GLU A 40 18.20 1.67 6.68
CA GLU A 40 19.57 1.17 6.61
C GLU A 40 19.62 -0.33 6.35
N GLY A 41 20.28 -0.71 5.24
CA GLY A 41 20.48 -2.10 4.88
C GLY A 41 19.16 -2.87 4.73
N LEU A 42 18.14 -2.24 4.15
CA LEU A 42 16.80 -2.80 4.09
C LEU A 42 16.72 -3.80 2.93
N ASP A 43 16.42 -5.05 3.27
CA ASP A 43 16.09 -6.13 2.34
C ASP A 43 14.59 -6.43 2.45
N LEU A 44 13.89 -6.43 1.31
CA LEU A 44 12.45 -6.69 1.26
C LEU A 44 12.06 -7.20 -0.14
N ARG A 45 11.18 -8.19 -0.18
CA ARG A 45 10.61 -8.70 -1.42
C ARG A 45 9.11 -8.78 -1.33
N VAL A 46 8.42 -8.47 -2.42
CA VAL A 46 6.96 -8.60 -2.53
C VAL A 46 6.65 -9.36 -3.82
N ALA A 47 5.88 -10.42 -3.69
CA ALA A 47 5.45 -11.23 -4.82
C ALA A 47 4.39 -10.50 -5.67
N GLU A 48 4.20 -10.94 -6.91
CA GLU A 48 3.12 -10.41 -7.74
C GLU A 48 1.75 -10.71 -7.13
N GLY A 49 0.88 -9.70 -7.04
CA GLY A 49 -0.44 -9.79 -6.43
C GLY A 49 -0.44 -9.88 -4.90
N GLU A 50 0.73 -9.88 -4.25
CA GLU A 50 0.85 -9.86 -2.79
C GLU A 50 0.49 -8.48 -2.23
N VAL A 51 -0.18 -8.47 -1.08
CA VAL A 51 -0.33 -7.29 -0.23
C VAL A 51 0.62 -7.40 0.95
N LEU A 52 1.65 -6.57 0.98
CA LEU A 52 2.57 -6.45 2.08
C LEU A 52 2.19 -5.27 2.98
N GLY A 53 1.88 -5.55 4.24
CA GLY A 53 1.75 -4.53 5.28
C GLY A 53 3.13 -4.18 5.86
N VAL A 54 3.38 -2.91 6.13
CA VAL A 54 4.60 -2.44 6.80
C VAL A 54 4.21 -1.64 8.03
N VAL A 55 4.59 -2.12 9.20
CA VAL A 55 4.32 -1.44 10.48
C VAL A 55 5.63 -1.06 11.17
N GLY A 56 5.57 -0.03 12.00
CA GLY A 56 6.74 0.43 12.76
C GLY A 56 6.49 1.78 13.43
N PRO A 57 7.36 2.20 14.36
CA PRO A 57 7.23 3.47 15.08
C PRO A 57 7.17 4.68 14.14
N SER A 58 6.62 5.79 14.62
CA SER A 58 6.62 7.03 13.86
C SER A 58 8.05 7.49 13.57
N GLY A 59 8.30 7.89 12.31
CA GLY A 59 9.60 8.37 11.87
C GLY A 59 10.65 7.27 11.64
N CYS A 60 10.31 6.00 11.63
CA CYS A 60 11.25 4.90 11.35
C CYS A 60 11.62 4.73 9.86
N GLY A 61 11.04 5.50 8.94
CA GLY A 61 11.40 5.45 7.52
C GLY A 61 10.36 4.82 6.60
N LYS A 62 9.14 4.53 7.08
CA LYS A 62 8.06 3.91 6.27
C LYS A 62 7.71 4.71 5.01
N SER A 63 7.48 6.02 5.14
CA SER A 63 7.22 6.88 3.98
C SER A 63 8.42 6.94 3.03
N THR A 64 9.66 6.93 3.56
CA THR A 64 10.89 6.85 2.75
C THR A 64 10.93 5.58 1.91
N LEU A 65 10.56 4.43 2.50
CA LEU A 65 10.43 3.17 1.77
C LEU A 65 9.46 3.32 0.59
N LEU A 66 8.26 3.85 0.81
CA LEU A 66 7.27 4.04 -0.25
C LEU A 66 7.73 5.06 -1.32
N GLU A 67 8.40 6.13 -0.92
CA GLU A 67 8.96 7.12 -1.86
C GLU A 67 10.06 6.52 -2.76
N LEU A 68 10.87 5.61 -2.23
CA LEU A 68 11.85 4.83 -3.00
C LEU A 68 11.15 3.93 -4.03
N LEU A 69 10.12 3.18 -3.61
CA LEU A 69 9.33 2.33 -4.51
C LEU A 69 8.65 3.14 -5.62
N ALA A 70 8.08 4.28 -5.26
CA ALA A 70 7.39 5.16 -6.20
C ALA A 70 8.35 5.94 -7.13
N GLY A 71 9.67 5.79 -6.98
CA GLY A 71 10.67 6.52 -7.76
C GLY A 71 10.68 8.04 -7.50
N LEU A 72 10.20 8.47 -6.33
CA LEU A 72 10.29 9.87 -5.90
C LEU A 72 11.67 10.19 -5.33
N GLN A 73 12.38 9.16 -4.91
CA GLN A 73 13.76 9.24 -4.42
C GLN A 73 14.58 8.06 -4.95
N GLU A 74 15.92 8.22 -4.96
CA GLU A 74 16.87 7.15 -5.21
C GLU A 74 17.53 6.74 -3.89
N PRO A 75 17.91 5.47 -3.72
CA PRO A 75 18.68 5.04 -2.55
C PRO A 75 20.10 5.62 -2.60
N ASP A 76 20.70 5.83 -1.41
CA ASP A 76 22.13 6.19 -1.33
C ASP A 76 23.02 4.95 -1.52
N HIS A 77 22.52 3.77 -1.08
CA HIS A 77 23.16 2.46 -1.28
C HIS A 77 22.09 1.40 -1.52
N GLY A 78 22.51 0.30 -2.15
CA GLY A 78 21.62 -0.82 -2.49
C GLY A 78 20.84 -0.59 -3.77
N THR A 79 19.87 -1.46 -4.05
CA THR A 79 19.06 -1.45 -5.27
C THR A 79 17.59 -1.55 -4.95
N VAL A 80 16.76 -0.85 -5.75
CA VAL A 80 15.30 -0.90 -5.69
C VAL A 80 14.79 -1.24 -7.09
N GLU A 81 14.03 -2.30 -7.20
CA GLU A 81 13.40 -2.74 -8.43
C GLU A 81 11.90 -2.95 -8.21
N VAL A 82 11.07 -2.47 -9.15
CA VAL A 82 9.60 -2.57 -9.11
C VAL A 82 9.13 -3.00 -10.49
N VAL A 83 8.65 -4.24 -10.62
CA VAL A 83 8.20 -4.84 -11.90
C VAL A 83 9.26 -4.66 -13.00
N GLY A 84 10.51 -5.01 -12.69
CA GLY A 84 11.65 -4.86 -13.61
C GLY A 84 12.16 -3.41 -13.78
N ALA A 85 11.48 -2.42 -13.21
CA ALA A 85 11.89 -1.01 -13.28
C ALA A 85 12.94 -0.71 -12.20
N ALA A 86 14.18 -0.42 -12.60
CA ALA A 86 15.29 -0.16 -11.69
C ALA A 86 15.52 1.34 -11.43
N THR A 87 15.30 2.20 -12.42
CA THR A 87 15.50 3.65 -12.27
C THR A 87 14.27 4.33 -11.67
N ALA A 88 14.45 5.47 -10.99
CA ALA A 88 13.35 6.24 -10.43
C ALA A 88 12.33 6.67 -11.51
N GLU A 89 12.80 6.98 -12.72
CA GLU A 89 11.91 7.35 -13.83
C GLU A 89 11.01 6.19 -14.25
N GLU A 90 11.56 4.97 -14.36
CA GLU A 90 10.80 3.78 -14.71
C GLU A 90 9.82 3.39 -13.59
N ARG A 91 10.27 3.42 -12.33
CA ARG A 91 9.41 3.13 -11.17
C ARG A 91 8.20 4.05 -11.10
N ARG A 92 8.33 5.35 -11.44
CA ARG A 92 7.19 6.27 -11.56
C ARG A 92 6.14 5.85 -12.59
N LYS A 93 6.48 5.01 -13.57
CA LYS A 93 5.55 4.53 -14.60
C LYS A 93 4.77 3.28 -14.17
N VAL A 94 5.30 2.50 -13.23
CA VAL A 94 4.73 1.21 -12.79
C VAL A 94 4.17 1.21 -11.37
N CYS A 95 4.49 2.24 -10.55
CA CYS A 95 4.01 2.38 -9.18
C CYS A 95 3.10 3.60 -9.02
N SER A 96 1.91 3.41 -8.43
CA SER A 96 1.06 4.51 -7.96
C SER A 96 1.33 4.75 -6.48
N TYR A 97 1.53 6.01 -6.09
CA TYR A 97 1.81 6.39 -4.72
C TYR A 97 0.68 7.24 -4.12
N MET A 98 0.20 6.84 -2.97
CA MET A 98 -0.72 7.60 -2.14
C MET A 98 0.02 8.11 -0.91
N PRO A 99 0.35 9.41 -0.82
CA PRO A 99 0.98 9.98 0.36
C PRO A 99 -0.02 10.11 1.51
N GLN A 100 0.50 10.17 2.75
CA GLN A 100 -0.28 10.34 3.97
C GLN A 100 -1.21 11.58 3.92
N ARG A 101 -0.76 12.68 3.30
CA ARG A 101 -1.57 13.89 3.08
C ARG A 101 -2.33 13.78 1.75
N ASP A 102 -3.56 14.25 1.73
CA ASP A 102 -4.43 14.17 0.53
C ASP A 102 -3.87 14.88 -0.72
N LEU A 103 -3.09 15.97 -0.54
CA LEU A 103 -2.46 16.77 -1.60
C LEU A 103 -3.42 17.08 -2.76
N LEU A 104 -4.68 17.37 -2.45
CA LEU A 104 -5.64 17.79 -3.47
C LEU A 104 -5.34 19.22 -3.93
N LEU A 105 -5.47 19.43 -5.25
CA LEU A 105 -5.28 20.74 -5.86
C LEU A 105 -6.49 21.63 -5.52
N PRO A 106 -6.29 22.75 -4.79
CA PRO A 106 -7.40 23.56 -4.28
C PRO A 106 -8.21 24.26 -5.38
N TRP A 107 -7.63 24.42 -6.55
CA TRP A 107 -8.28 25.04 -7.72
C TRP A 107 -9.03 24.04 -8.60
N ARG A 108 -8.96 22.72 -8.31
CA ARG A 108 -9.76 21.68 -8.96
C ARG A 108 -10.92 21.24 -8.08
N ASP A 109 -12.02 20.81 -8.70
CA ASP A 109 -13.09 20.10 -8.01
C ASP A 109 -12.65 18.66 -7.65
N ALA A 110 -13.46 17.93 -6.90
CA ALA A 110 -13.16 16.59 -6.47
C ALA A 110 -12.93 15.64 -7.66
N LEU A 111 -13.82 15.67 -8.65
CA LEU A 111 -13.70 14.85 -9.86
C LEU A 111 -12.44 15.18 -10.66
N GLY A 112 -12.09 16.47 -10.79
CA GLY A 112 -10.86 16.89 -11.44
C GLY A 112 -9.59 16.52 -10.66
N ASN A 113 -9.66 16.38 -9.33
CA ASN A 113 -8.58 15.85 -8.51
C ASN A 113 -8.42 14.33 -8.69
N ALA A 114 -9.53 13.59 -8.68
CA ALA A 114 -9.51 12.15 -8.92
C ALA A 114 -8.96 11.82 -10.32
N ALA A 115 -9.41 12.55 -11.34
CA ALA A 115 -9.01 12.35 -12.74
C ALA A 115 -7.56 12.77 -13.08
N LEU A 116 -6.90 13.53 -12.18
CA LEU A 116 -5.58 14.14 -12.43
C LEU A 116 -4.52 13.14 -12.92
N ALA A 117 -4.48 11.96 -12.32
CA ALA A 117 -3.48 10.96 -12.67
C ALA A 117 -3.69 10.39 -14.10
N LEU A 118 -4.93 10.27 -14.54
CA LEU A 118 -5.26 9.89 -15.92
C LEU A 118 -4.88 10.99 -16.92
N GLU A 119 -5.11 12.26 -16.56
CA GLU A 119 -4.65 13.41 -17.38
C GLU A 119 -3.11 13.39 -17.51
N SER A 120 -2.39 13.04 -16.44
CA SER A 120 -0.92 12.95 -16.48
C SER A 120 -0.40 11.78 -17.33
N GLN A 121 -1.24 10.77 -17.60
CA GLN A 121 -0.98 9.68 -18.55
C GLN A 121 -1.32 10.06 -20.00
N GLY A 122 -1.78 11.29 -20.25
CA GLY A 122 -2.08 11.80 -21.58
C GLY A 122 -3.55 11.71 -22.00
N LEU A 123 -4.46 11.27 -21.12
CA LEU A 123 -5.88 11.26 -21.44
C LEU A 123 -6.43 12.69 -21.51
N ALA A 124 -7.31 12.95 -22.46
CA ALA A 124 -8.02 14.21 -22.52
C ALA A 124 -8.85 14.42 -21.24
N ARG A 125 -8.89 15.67 -20.74
CA ARG A 125 -9.56 16.02 -19.48
C ARG A 125 -11.00 15.50 -19.38
N ARG A 126 -11.75 15.55 -20.47
CA ARG A 126 -13.12 15.05 -20.52
C ARG A 126 -13.18 13.55 -20.29
N GLU A 127 -12.38 12.79 -21.02
CA GLU A 127 -12.31 11.34 -20.92
C GLU A 127 -11.81 10.89 -19.54
N ALA A 128 -10.79 11.55 -18.99
CA ALA A 128 -10.30 11.27 -17.64
C ALA A 128 -11.38 11.43 -16.57
N ARG A 129 -12.21 12.49 -16.69
CA ARG A 129 -13.36 12.74 -15.80
C ARG A 129 -14.47 11.71 -15.99
N GLU A 130 -14.79 11.32 -17.21
CA GLU A 130 -15.77 10.27 -17.52
C GLU A 130 -15.36 8.92 -16.90
N ARG A 131 -14.08 8.57 -16.95
CA ARG A 131 -13.55 7.35 -16.30
C ARG A 131 -13.54 7.43 -14.76
N ALA A 132 -13.33 8.61 -14.20
CA ALA A 132 -13.29 8.79 -12.74
C ALA A 132 -14.70 8.86 -12.11
N ALA A 133 -15.70 9.35 -12.82
CA ALA A 133 -17.04 9.61 -12.27
C ALA A 133 -17.71 8.38 -11.62
N PRO A 134 -17.68 7.16 -12.18
CA PRO A 134 -18.33 6.00 -11.56
C PRO A 134 -17.76 5.63 -10.19
N LEU A 135 -16.53 6.02 -9.88
CA LEU A 135 -15.94 5.74 -8.56
C LEU A 135 -16.57 6.58 -7.44
N PHE A 136 -17.14 7.75 -7.76
CA PHE A 136 -17.73 8.62 -6.74
C PHE A 136 -18.88 7.93 -6.01
N GLU A 137 -19.76 7.24 -6.71
CA GLU A 137 -20.82 6.45 -6.08
C GLU A 137 -20.24 5.31 -5.22
N ARG A 138 -19.27 4.56 -5.77
CA ARG A 138 -18.61 3.43 -5.07
C ARG A 138 -17.88 3.87 -3.80
N PHE A 139 -17.37 5.10 -3.77
CA PHE A 139 -16.68 5.69 -2.62
C PHE A 139 -17.60 6.51 -1.70
N GLY A 140 -18.93 6.47 -1.93
CA GLY A 140 -19.91 7.22 -1.14
C GLY A 140 -19.70 8.74 -1.22
N LEU A 141 -19.34 9.22 -2.41
CA LEU A 141 -19.12 10.63 -2.73
C LEU A 141 -20.05 11.14 -3.86
N ALA A 142 -21.14 10.41 -4.14
CA ALA A 142 -22.18 10.89 -5.05
C ALA A 142 -22.60 12.31 -4.65
N ASP A 143 -22.83 13.18 -5.61
CA ASP A 143 -23.15 14.61 -5.47
C ASP A 143 -21.99 15.53 -5.02
N PHE A 144 -20.80 14.99 -4.73
CA PHE A 144 -19.62 15.77 -4.34
C PHE A 144 -18.60 15.96 -5.47
N GLU A 145 -18.86 15.49 -6.68
CA GLU A 145 -17.94 15.54 -7.84
C GLU A 145 -17.46 16.95 -8.15
N ARG A 146 -18.36 17.94 -8.00
CA ARG A 146 -18.10 19.36 -8.29
C ARG A 146 -17.60 20.14 -7.08
N SER A 147 -17.54 19.52 -5.91
CA SER A 147 -17.11 20.16 -4.67
C SER A 147 -15.62 20.48 -4.69
N ARG A 148 -15.25 21.66 -4.20
CA ARG A 148 -13.85 22.05 -4.01
C ARG A 148 -13.28 21.37 -2.74
N PRO A 149 -11.96 21.09 -2.65
CA PRO A 149 -11.35 20.45 -1.47
C PRO A 149 -11.73 21.11 -0.14
N ARG A 150 -11.87 22.44 -0.10
CA ARG A 150 -12.28 23.19 1.09
C ARG A 150 -13.71 22.89 1.58
N ALA A 151 -14.57 22.39 0.70
CA ALA A 151 -15.96 22.03 1.01
C ALA A 151 -16.11 20.53 1.40
N LEU A 152 -15.01 19.76 1.35
CA LEU A 152 -14.97 18.34 1.68
C LEU A 152 -14.47 18.14 3.12
N SER A 153 -15.00 17.14 3.83
CA SER A 153 -14.41 16.69 5.09
C SER A 153 -13.04 16.06 4.87
N GLY A 154 -12.24 15.88 5.93
CA GLY A 154 -10.93 15.21 5.85
C GLY A 154 -11.04 13.81 5.21
N GLY A 155 -12.02 13.02 5.67
CA GLY A 155 -12.28 11.69 5.12
C GLY A 155 -12.73 11.70 3.64
N MET A 156 -13.55 12.68 3.23
CA MET A 156 -13.92 12.84 1.83
C MET A 156 -12.71 13.17 0.95
N ARG A 157 -11.83 14.07 1.41
CA ARG A 157 -10.59 14.38 0.68
C ARG A 157 -9.69 13.15 0.55
N GLN A 158 -9.55 12.36 1.61
CA GLN A 158 -8.77 11.13 1.59
C GLN A 158 -9.31 10.11 0.58
N ARG A 159 -10.64 9.95 0.50
CA ARG A 159 -11.29 9.09 -0.50
C ARG A 159 -11.04 9.58 -1.94
N VAL A 160 -11.06 10.89 -2.18
CA VAL A 160 -10.70 11.45 -3.50
C VAL A 160 -9.22 11.19 -3.84
N ALA A 161 -8.30 11.33 -2.87
CA ALA A 161 -6.89 11.01 -3.05
C ALA A 161 -6.67 9.51 -3.35
N PHE A 162 -7.44 8.65 -2.70
CA PHE A 162 -7.40 7.21 -2.95
C PHE A 162 -7.88 6.87 -4.39
N MET A 163 -9.00 7.44 -4.84
CA MET A 163 -9.46 7.29 -6.22
C MET A 163 -8.39 7.73 -7.23
N ARG A 164 -7.73 8.86 -7.00
CA ARG A 164 -6.63 9.36 -7.83
C ARG A 164 -5.47 8.35 -7.93
N THR A 165 -5.20 7.60 -6.85
CA THR A 165 -4.14 6.60 -6.80
C THR A 165 -4.51 5.32 -7.55
N LEU A 166 -5.77 4.90 -7.50
CA LEU A 166 -6.25 3.68 -8.14
C LEU A 166 -6.46 3.82 -9.65
N LEU A 167 -6.97 4.97 -10.10
CA LEU A 167 -7.38 5.23 -11.48
C LEU A 167 -6.31 4.96 -12.55
N PRO A 168 -5.01 5.24 -12.32
CA PRO A 168 -3.97 4.95 -13.31
C PRO A 168 -3.81 3.48 -13.68
N GLY A 169 -4.35 2.54 -12.90
CA GLY A 169 -4.29 1.11 -13.17
C GLY A 169 -2.87 0.52 -13.12
N ARG A 170 -1.95 1.13 -12.38
CA ARG A 170 -0.55 0.65 -12.31
C ARG A 170 -0.46 -0.65 -11.53
N PRO A 171 0.49 -1.54 -11.87
CA PRO A 171 0.61 -2.87 -11.26
C PRO A 171 0.95 -2.83 -9.77
N VAL A 172 1.67 -1.79 -9.30
CA VAL A 172 2.05 -1.64 -7.89
C VAL A 172 1.39 -0.42 -7.27
N LEU A 173 0.84 -0.59 -6.06
CA LEU A 173 0.28 0.47 -5.23
C LEU A 173 1.13 0.63 -3.97
N ALA A 174 1.65 1.83 -3.72
CA ALA A 174 2.34 2.22 -2.51
C ALA A 174 1.42 3.16 -1.70
N LEU A 175 0.91 2.69 -0.56
CA LEU A 175 -0.12 3.37 0.22
C LEU A 175 0.44 3.79 1.59
N ASP A 176 0.52 5.10 1.84
CA ASP A 176 1.05 5.67 3.09
C ASP A 176 -0.10 6.11 4.00
N GLU A 177 -0.38 5.32 5.04
CA GLU A 177 -1.45 5.54 6.02
C GLU A 177 -2.80 5.92 5.38
N PRO A 178 -3.35 5.10 4.45
CA PRO A 178 -4.48 5.50 3.60
C PRO A 178 -5.77 5.77 4.36
N PHE A 179 -5.90 5.30 5.60
CA PHE A 179 -7.12 5.43 6.40
C PHE A 179 -6.94 6.29 7.66
N ALA A 180 -5.75 6.88 7.90
CA ALA A 180 -5.42 7.59 9.15
C ALA A 180 -6.37 8.77 9.46
N SER A 181 -6.86 9.48 8.45
CA SER A 181 -7.76 10.64 8.61
C SER A 181 -9.25 10.32 8.55
N LEU A 182 -9.63 9.01 8.54
CA LEU A 182 -11.02 8.58 8.53
C LEU A 182 -11.54 8.37 9.96
N ASP A 183 -12.83 8.66 10.18
CA ASP A 183 -13.53 8.22 11.39
C ASP A 183 -13.67 6.67 11.42
N ALA A 184 -13.96 6.09 12.57
CA ALA A 184 -13.92 4.65 12.77
C ALA A 184 -14.87 3.87 11.84
N ILE A 185 -16.08 4.40 11.58
CA ILE A 185 -17.08 3.75 10.73
C ILE A 185 -16.60 3.78 9.29
N THR A 186 -16.30 4.97 8.78
CA THR A 186 -15.79 5.16 7.41
C THR A 186 -14.50 4.37 7.16
N ARG A 187 -13.61 4.29 8.16
CA ARG A 187 -12.38 3.51 8.08
C ARG A 187 -12.68 2.02 7.88
N THR A 188 -13.58 1.46 8.68
CA THR A 188 -13.99 0.06 8.57
C THR A 188 -14.56 -0.25 7.19
N ASP A 189 -15.47 0.59 6.69
CA ASP A 189 -16.09 0.41 5.38
C ASP A 189 -15.07 0.50 4.24
N MET A 190 -14.12 1.45 4.34
CA MET A 190 -13.07 1.61 3.33
C MET A 190 -12.03 0.49 3.36
N GLN A 191 -11.69 -0.05 4.53
CA GLN A 191 -10.82 -1.22 4.66
C GLN A 191 -11.48 -2.45 4.01
N GLN A 192 -12.77 -2.70 4.30
CA GLN A 192 -13.52 -3.79 3.68
C GLN A 192 -13.60 -3.60 2.16
N TRP A 193 -13.93 -2.39 1.71
CA TRP A 193 -13.97 -2.09 0.27
C TRP A 193 -12.64 -2.36 -0.43
N LEU A 194 -11.50 -1.96 0.19
CA LEU A 194 -10.18 -2.24 -0.38
C LEU A 194 -9.90 -3.74 -0.45
N ALA A 195 -10.21 -4.48 0.61
CA ALA A 195 -10.05 -5.92 0.65
C ALA A 195 -10.82 -6.61 -0.49
N ASP A 196 -12.08 -6.21 -0.70
CA ASP A 196 -12.93 -6.75 -1.76
C ASP A 196 -12.44 -6.35 -3.16
N ALA A 197 -11.98 -5.10 -3.32
CA ALA A 197 -11.43 -4.62 -4.58
C ALA A 197 -10.15 -5.37 -4.99
N LEU A 198 -9.25 -5.61 -4.04
CA LEU A 198 -8.01 -6.36 -4.29
C LEU A 198 -8.25 -7.87 -4.51
N ALA A 199 -9.34 -8.42 -3.98
CA ALA A 199 -9.74 -9.79 -4.28
C ALA A 199 -10.33 -9.93 -5.69
N ALA A 200 -11.11 -8.93 -6.12
CA ALA A 200 -11.70 -8.92 -7.47
C ALA A 200 -10.68 -8.62 -8.57
N GLU A 201 -9.71 -7.76 -8.30
CA GLU A 201 -8.65 -7.36 -9.24
C GLU A 201 -7.31 -7.34 -8.49
N PRO A 202 -6.60 -8.49 -8.41
CA PRO A 202 -5.34 -8.60 -7.66
C PRO A 202 -4.29 -7.62 -8.18
N ARG A 203 -3.66 -6.91 -7.24
CA ARG A 203 -2.52 -5.98 -7.49
C ARG A 203 -1.49 -6.16 -6.39
N THR A 204 -0.24 -5.91 -6.72
CA THR A 204 0.82 -5.85 -5.72
C THR A 204 0.67 -4.55 -4.91
N VAL A 205 0.60 -4.66 -3.60
CA VAL A 205 0.41 -3.51 -2.70
C VAL A 205 1.46 -3.50 -1.61
N VAL A 206 2.06 -2.34 -1.37
CA VAL A 206 2.83 -2.07 -0.15
C VAL A 206 2.07 -1.04 0.65
N LEU A 207 1.49 -1.49 1.77
CA LEU A 207 0.67 -0.68 2.66
C LEU A 207 1.48 -0.32 3.91
N VAL A 208 1.69 0.96 4.14
CA VAL A 208 2.29 1.44 5.38
C VAL A 208 1.20 1.94 6.30
N THR A 209 1.23 1.48 7.55
CA THR A 209 0.32 1.94 8.61
C THR A 209 0.99 1.88 9.98
N HIS A 210 0.47 2.60 10.96
CA HIS A 210 0.82 2.46 12.37
C HIS A 210 -0.15 1.53 13.12
N ASP A 211 -1.21 1.07 12.45
CA ASP A 211 -2.23 0.17 13.00
C ASP A 211 -1.94 -1.27 12.58
N VAL A 212 -1.50 -2.08 13.55
CA VAL A 212 -1.17 -3.50 13.34
C VAL A 212 -2.40 -4.30 12.90
N GLU A 213 -3.59 -3.99 13.42
CA GLU A 213 -4.82 -4.70 13.06
C GLU A 213 -5.21 -4.41 11.60
N GLU A 214 -5.02 -3.17 11.15
CA GLU A 214 -5.20 -2.78 9.75
C GLU A 214 -4.25 -3.55 8.84
N ALA A 215 -2.96 -3.58 9.17
CA ALA A 215 -1.96 -4.33 8.41
C ALA A 215 -2.31 -5.82 8.32
N LEU A 216 -2.62 -6.46 9.43
CA LEU A 216 -2.99 -7.88 9.47
C LEU A 216 -4.29 -8.18 8.72
N PHE A 217 -5.26 -7.28 8.76
CA PHE A 217 -6.53 -7.45 8.06
C PHE A 217 -6.37 -7.43 6.54
N LEU A 218 -5.54 -6.52 6.02
CA LEU A 218 -5.44 -6.27 4.58
C LEU A 218 -4.35 -7.09 3.89
N SER A 219 -3.31 -7.54 4.63
CA SER A 219 -2.07 -8.02 4.03
C SER A 219 -1.93 -9.54 4.09
N ASP A 220 -1.16 -10.10 3.15
CA ASP A 220 -0.77 -11.51 3.15
C ASP A 220 0.42 -11.73 4.07
N ARG A 221 1.26 -10.69 4.23
CA ARG A 221 2.44 -10.66 5.11
C ARG A 221 2.62 -9.26 5.68
N VAL A 222 3.13 -9.19 6.91
CA VAL A 222 3.41 -7.92 7.59
C VAL A 222 4.90 -7.86 7.96
N ALA A 223 5.59 -6.85 7.45
CA ALA A 223 6.96 -6.52 7.84
C ALA A 223 6.94 -5.52 9.00
N VAL A 224 7.66 -5.84 10.07
CA VAL A 224 7.82 -5.00 11.26
C VAL A 224 9.15 -4.29 11.17
N LEU A 225 9.14 -2.96 11.17
CA LEU A 225 10.36 -2.15 11.13
C LEU A 225 10.80 -1.67 12.53
N SER A 226 12.11 -1.62 12.73
CA SER A 226 12.73 -1.02 13.92
C SER A 226 12.45 0.47 14.03
N ALA A 227 12.72 1.05 15.20
CA ALA A 227 12.95 2.49 15.32
C ALA A 227 14.11 2.94 14.41
N ARG A 228 14.20 4.24 14.15
CA ARG A 228 15.20 4.82 13.25
C ARG A 228 16.65 4.45 13.64
N PRO A 229 17.48 4.01 12.67
CA PRO A 229 17.17 3.74 11.25
C PRO A 229 16.27 2.53 11.08
N GLY A 230 15.31 2.62 10.13
CA GLY A 230 14.38 1.53 9.85
C GLY A 230 15.10 0.32 9.25
N ARG A 231 14.95 -0.81 9.89
CA ARG A 231 15.41 -2.13 9.46
C ARG A 231 14.27 -3.13 9.63
N VAL A 232 14.20 -4.16 8.83
CA VAL A 232 13.23 -5.24 9.04
C VAL A 232 13.62 -6.04 10.26
N LEU A 233 12.78 -6.06 11.29
CA LEU A 233 12.95 -6.85 12.50
C LEU A 233 12.33 -8.24 12.37
N ALA A 234 11.17 -8.32 11.75
CA ALA A 234 10.43 -9.55 11.53
C ALA A 234 9.49 -9.43 10.34
N GLU A 235 9.19 -10.55 9.72
CA GLU A 235 8.11 -10.70 8.75
C GLU A 235 7.13 -11.75 9.27
N LEU A 236 5.85 -11.40 9.29
CA LEU A 236 4.77 -12.23 9.82
C LEU A 236 3.85 -12.61 8.66
N GLU A 237 3.77 -13.88 8.34
CA GLU A 237 2.79 -14.40 7.39
C GLU A 237 1.39 -14.37 8.01
N VAL A 238 0.40 -13.98 7.22
CA VAL A 238 -1.00 -13.97 7.63
C VAL A 238 -1.71 -15.13 6.92
N PRO A 239 -1.89 -16.28 7.57
CA PRO A 239 -2.33 -17.54 6.96
C PRO A 239 -3.83 -17.57 6.65
N LEU A 240 -4.46 -16.42 6.49
CA LEU A 240 -5.89 -16.29 6.20
C LEU A 240 -6.11 -15.85 4.77
N PRO A 241 -6.97 -16.55 4.00
CA PRO A 241 -7.27 -16.20 2.62
C PRO A 241 -7.96 -14.83 2.51
N ARG A 242 -7.76 -14.16 1.39
CA ARG A 242 -8.50 -12.95 1.01
C ARG A 242 -9.69 -13.29 0.09
N PRO A 243 -10.77 -12.49 0.07
CA PRO A 243 -11.03 -11.35 0.96
C PRO A 243 -11.42 -11.80 2.37
N ARG A 244 -11.03 -11.01 3.37
CA ARG A 244 -11.42 -11.22 4.75
C ARG A 244 -12.63 -10.36 5.09
N ASP A 245 -13.57 -10.90 5.86
CA ASP A 245 -14.64 -10.10 6.47
C ASP A 245 -14.11 -9.39 7.71
N ARG A 246 -14.23 -8.06 7.77
CA ARG A 246 -13.66 -7.25 8.86
C ARG A 246 -14.26 -7.60 10.22
N ARG A 247 -15.54 -7.98 10.26
CA ARG A 247 -16.23 -8.37 11.51
C ARG A 247 -15.78 -9.73 12.00
N ALA A 248 -15.54 -10.66 11.09
CA ALA A 248 -14.99 -11.97 11.40
C ALA A 248 -13.52 -11.87 11.84
N ALA A 249 -12.71 -11.07 11.17
CA ALA A 249 -11.29 -10.86 11.44
C ALA A 249 -11.02 -10.39 12.89
N VAL A 250 -11.84 -9.50 13.44
CA VAL A 250 -11.72 -9.03 14.84
C VAL A 250 -11.85 -10.16 15.87
N ARG A 251 -12.52 -11.25 15.51
CA ARG A 251 -12.76 -12.41 16.40
C ARG A 251 -11.81 -13.58 16.11
N ASP A 252 -10.96 -13.44 15.11
CA ASP A 252 -10.05 -14.50 14.68
C ASP A 252 -8.87 -14.62 15.66
N LEU A 253 -8.66 -15.82 16.19
CA LEU A 253 -7.63 -16.09 17.18
C LEU A 253 -6.22 -16.05 16.61
N ASP A 254 -6.05 -16.38 15.33
CA ASP A 254 -4.74 -16.36 14.69
C ASP A 254 -4.33 -14.92 14.40
N LEU A 255 -5.26 -14.06 14.00
CA LEU A 255 -5.01 -12.61 13.89
C LEU A 255 -4.70 -11.97 15.25
N ALA A 256 -5.39 -12.39 16.31
CA ALA A 256 -5.10 -11.91 17.67
C ALA A 256 -3.67 -12.30 18.12
N ARG A 257 -3.23 -13.53 17.88
CA ARG A 257 -1.86 -13.99 18.16
C ARG A 257 -0.81 -13.26 17.33
N LEU A 258 -1.06 -13.05 16.04
CA LEU A 258 -0.16 -12.30 15.17
C LEU A 258 -0.03 -10.84 15.62
N ARG A 259 -1.14 -10.23 16.07
CA ARG A 259 -1.13 -8.88 16.64
C ARG A 259 -0.25 -8.80 17.88
N GLU A 260 -0.40 -9.72 18.83
CA GLU A 260 0.44 -9.78 20.03
C GLU A 260 1.93 -9.92 19.64
N ARG A 261 2.24 -10.83 18.72
CA ARG A 261 3.61 -11.03 18.26
C ARG A 261 4.20 -9.78 17.57
N ALA A 262 3.41 -9.09 16.76
CA ALA A 262 3.86 -7.84 16.13
C ALA A 262 4.13 -6.75 17.17
N LEU A 263 3.28 -6.64 18.22
CA LEU A 263 3.47 -5.68 19.31
C LEU A 263 4.68 -6.02 20.18
N GLU A 264 4.95 -7.29 20.44
CA GLU A 264 6.18 -7.73 21.14
C GLU A 264 7.44 -7.31 20.38
N VAL A 265 7.48 -7.54 19.05
CA VAL A 265 8.61 -7.13 18.20
C VAL A 265 8.76 -5.61 18.17
N LEU A 266 7.66 -4.85 18.16
CA LEU A 266 7.68 -3.38 18.18
C LEU A 266 8.11 -2.80 19.54
N GLY A 267 7.88 -3.53 20.63
CA GLY A 267 8.24 -3.13 22.00
C GLY A 267 9.66 -3.55 22.43
N SER A 268 10.34 -4.40 21.66
CA SER A 268 11.72 -4.83 21.87
C SER A 268 12.72 -3.84 21.26
#